data_0a0d2c63c163960e804b609816ffc563
#
_entry.id   0a0d2c63c163960e804b609816ffc563
#
_cell.length_a   1.000
_cell.length_b   1.000
_cell.length_c   1.000
_cell.angle_alpha   90.00
_cell.angle_beta   90.00
_cell.angle_gamma   90.00
#
_symmetry.space_group_name_H-M   'P 1'
#
loop_
_entity.id
_entity.type
_entity.pdbx_description
1 polymer ?
#
loop_
_entity_poly.entity_id
_entity_poly.type
_entity_poly.pdbx_seq_one_letter_code
_entity_poly.pdbx_strand_id
1 'polypeptide(L)'
;MAVKHAVLSASSSERWLNCPPSARLCEAYEDKGSDYAAEGTDAHALCEFRLKQALGIPADDPIENLSWYNEEMEDCAAGYAAYVSELLENAKQNCADPVILIEQRVDFSRWVQDGFGTADCIVIADGELNIVDYKHGKGVEVSAVDNPQMMLYALGALEIFDGIYDIDSVRMTIYQPRKSNISVCVMGKDGLLEWAQNDLTYKAKLAYEGGGDFHCGEWCRFCKAKAECRERAEANLALARYDFEEPPLLTDEEIADILDKVDALTAWAADVKEYALQQAVSGTAFPGWKLVEGRSNRKYTSEAAVAAAVEGAGFNPYEKKLLGITAMQKLLGKSRFEELLAPYIEKPQGRPTLVRSSDKRPEWNTAKNDFMEEM
;
A
#
# COMPACT_ATOMS: atom_id res chain seq x y z
N MET A 1 18.04 -17.67 10.68
CA MET A 1 17.14 -18.61 9.98
C MET A 1 16.17 -17.76 9.20
N ALA A 2 15.97 -18.02 7.90
CA ALA A 2 14.98 -17.26 7.13
C ALA A 2 13.60 -17.46 7.77
N VAL A 3 12.87 -16.37 8.03
CA VAL A 3 11.49 -16.43 8.54
C VAL A 3 10.65 -17.13 7.46
N LYS A 4 10.14 -18.30 7.78
CA LYS A 4 9.31 -19.06 6.85
C LYS A 4 7.94 -18.37 6.81
N HIS A 5 7.63 -17.67 5.73
CA HIS A 5 6.30 -17.11 5.53
C HIS A 5 5.28 -18.24 5.36
N ALA A 6 4.07 -18.05 5.88
CA ALA A 6 2.96 -18.96 5.60
C ALA A 6 2.63 -18.93 4.11
N VAL A 7 2.29 -20.08 3.52
CA VAL A 7 1.83 -20.18 2.12
C VAL A 7 0.63 -19.25 1.90
N LEU A 8 -0.29 -19.27 2.86
CA LEU A 8 -1.44 -18.38 2.92
C LEU A 8 -1.21 -17.29 3.96
N SER A 9 -0.27 -16.36 3.68
CA SER A 9 0.01 -15.24 4.57
C SER A 9 -1.16 -14.26 4.62
N ALA A 10 -1.35 -13.61 5.76
CA ALA A 10 -2.38 -12.59 5.93
C ALA A 10 -2.20 -11.42 4.93
N SER A 11 -0.98 -10.94 4.71
CA SER A 11 -0.67 -9.85 3.78
C SER A 11 -0.98 -10.17 2.30
N SER A 12 -1.07 -11.45 1.94
CA SER A 12 -1.44 -11.88 0.58
C SER A 12 -2.88 -12.40 0.47
N SER A 13 -3.68 -12.25 1.54
CA SER A 13 -5.02 -12.83 1.64
C SER A 13 -5.98 -12.32 0.57
N GLU A 14 -5.96 -11.03 0.26
CA GLU A 14 -6.74 -10.46 -0.83
C GLU A 14 -6.53 -11.24 -2.14
N ARG A 15 -5.29 -11.61 -2.45
CA ARG A 15 -4.96 -12.35 -3.66
C ARG A 15 -5.45 -13.80 -3.62
N TRP A 16 -5.12 -14.57 -2.57
CA TRP A 16 -5.44 -15.99 -2.55
C TRP A 16 -6.93 -16.28 -2.23
N LEU A 17 -7.66 -15.36 -1.62
CA LEU A 17 -9.10 -15.45 -1.46
C LEU A 17 -9.86 -15.25 -2.77
N ASN A 18 -9.36 -14.33 -3.62
CA ASN A 18 -10.00 -14.02 -4.89
C ASN A 18 -9.48 -14.86 -6.07
N CYS A 19 -8.25 -15.38 -5.98
CA CYS A 19 -7.64 -16.25 -6.97
C CYS A 19 -6.91 -17.40 -6.26
N PRO A 20 -7.62 -18.42 -5.77
CA PRO A 20 -7.06 -19.49 -4.94
C PRO A 20 -5.82 -20.18 -5.55
N PRO A 21 -5.78 -20.55 -6.86
CA PRO A 21 -4.62 -21.20 -7.44
C PRO A 21 -3.35 -20.35 -7.40
N SER A 22 -3.49 -19.01 -7.26
CA SER A 22 -2.35 -18.10 -7.19
C SER A 22 -1.46 -18.33 -5.97
N ALA A 23 -1.97 -18.95 -4.90
CA ALA A 23 -1.18 -19.27 -3.71
C ALA A 23 -0.02 -20.20 -4.08
N ARG A 24 -0.33 -21.35 -4.67
CA ARG A 24 0.66 -22.33 -5.10
C ARG A 24 1.46 -21.91 -6.32
N LEU A 25 0.81 -21.22 -7.26
CA LEU A 25 1.51 -20.67 -8.42
C LEU A 25 2.66 -19.74 -8.01
N CYS A 26 2.45 -18.87 -7.04
CA CYS A 26 3.45 -17.93 -6.57
C CYS A 26 4.64 -18.57 -5.83
N GLU A 27 4.52 -19.81 -5.32
CA GLU A 27 5.64 -20.52 -4.70
C GLU A 27 6.74 -20.90 -5.72
N ALA A 28 6.37 -21.05 -7.01
CA ALA A 28 7.33 -21.32 -8.07
C ALA A 28 8.22 -20.10 -8.43
N TYR A 29 7.91 -18.91 -7.91
CA TYR A 29 8.64 -17.69 -8.19
C TYR A 29 9.46 -17.24 -6.98
N GLU A 30 10.72 -16.89 -7.24
CA GLU A 30 11.59 -16.32 -6.21
C GLU A 30 11.01 -14.98 -5.69
N ASP A 31 11.24 -14.74 -4.41
CA ASP A 31 10.97 -13.44 -3.82
C ASP A 31 12.19 -12.52 -4.02
N LYS A 32 12.12 -11.67 -5.03
CA LYS A 32 13.23 -10.76 -5.34
C LYS A 32 13.25 -9.52 -4.44
N GLY A 33 12.23 -9.37 -3.56
CA GLY A 33 12.04 -8.14 -2.80
C GLY A 33 11.77 -6.94 -3.72
N SER A 34 11.60 -5.78 -3.13
CA SER A 34 11.59 -4.49 -3.84
C SER A 34 12.07 -3.41 -2.89
N ASP A 35 12.57 -2.30 -3.43
CA ASP A 35 12.96 -1.14 -2.62
C ASP A 35 11.78 -0.64 -1.77
N TYR A 36 10.56 -0.69 -2.29
CA TYR A 36 9.34 -0.35 -1.55
C TYR A 36 9.07 -1.29 -0.37
N ALA A 37 9.34 -2.59 -0.54
CA ALA A 37 9.20 -3.56 0.55
C ALA A 37 10.27 -3.35 1.61
N ALA A 38 11.51 -3.05 1.20
CA ALA A 38 12.61 -2.73 2.10
C ALA A 38 12.35 -1.43 2.89
N GLU A 39 11.90 -0.35 2.20
CA GLU A 39 11.48 0.90 2.85
C GLU A 39 10.34 0.64 3.85
N GLY A 40 9.38 -0.20 3.50
CA GLY A 40 8.29 -0.61 4.38
C GLY A 40 8.78 -1.32 5.63
N THR A 41 9.74 -2.24 5.49
CA THR A 41 10.33 -2.96 6.63
C THR A 41 11.04 -2.02 7.59
N ASP A 42 11.83 -1.07 7.08
CA ASP A 42 12.50 -0.05 7.90
C ASP A 42 11.48 0.81 8.64
N ALA A 43 10.38 1.18 7.96
CA ALA A 43 9.33 1.99 8.57
C ALA A 43 8.59 1.26 9.70
N HIS A 44 8.29 -0.06 9.54
CA HIS A 44 7.71 -0.86 10.63
C HIS A 44 8.65 -0.96 11.83
N ALA A 45 9.96 -1.20 11.62
CA ALA A 45 10.92 -1.24 12.70
C ALA A 45 11.00 0.10 13.47
N LEU A 46 10.91 1.23 12.77
CA LEU A 46 10.86 2.54 13.40
C LEU A 46 9.55 2.78 14.16
N CYS A 47 8.41 2.37 13.59
CA CYS A 47 7.10 2.47 14.25
C CYS A 47 7.05 1.64 15.55
N GLU A 48 7.53 0.41 15.51
CA GLU A 48 7.68 -0.45 16.68
C GLU A 48 8.51 0.24 17.78
N PHE A 49 9.69 0.77 17.40
CA PHE A 49 10.58 1.45 18.33
C PHE A 49 9.93 2.69 18.94
N ARG A 50 9.33 3.57 18.14
CA ARG A 50 8.69 4.80 18.63
C ARG A 50 7.47 4.51 19.50
N LEU A 51 6.69 3.49 19.17
CA LEU A 51 5.56 3.07 19.99
C LEU A 51 6.04 2.52 21.35
N LYS A 52 7.04 1.64 21.36
CA LYS A 52 7.64 1.13 22.61
C LYS A 52 8.20 2.26 23.46
N GLN A 53 8.89 3.22 22.84
CA GLN A 53 9.43 4.40 23.54
C GLN A 53 8.30 5.24 24.18
N ALA A 54 7.21 5.50 23.44
CA ALA A 54 6.06 6.26 23.94
C ALA A 54 5.39 5.57 25.15
N LEU A 55 5.40 4.24 25.17
CA LEU A 55 4.82 3.42 26.24
C LEU A 55 5.80 3.14 27.40
N GLY A 56 7.04 3.61 27.32
CA GLY A 56 8.07 3.34 28.32
C GLY A 56 8.57 1.89 28.32
N ILE A 57 8.39 1.17 27.24
CA ILE A 57 8.88 -0.21 27.05
C ILE A 57 10.31 -0.15 26.53
N PRO A 58 11.28 -0.81 27.16
CA PRO A 58 12.66 -0.85 26.66
C PRO A 58 12.74 -1.45 25.27
N ALA A 59 13.47 -0.80 24.36
CA ALA A 59 13.74 -1.28 23.01
C ALA A 59 15.07 -0.72 22.49
N ASP A 60 15.74 -1.48 21.64
CA ASP A 60 16.98 -1.05 20.99
C ASP A 60 16.64 -0.07 19.84
N ASP A 61 17.45 0.98 19.71
CA ASP A 61 17.27 1.97 18.64
C ASP A 61 17.68 1.37 17.29
N PRO A 62 16.76 1.24 16.33
CA PRO A 62 17.05 0.63 15.03
C PRO A 62 17.69 1.61 14.03
N ILE A 63 17.73 2.93 14.30
CA ILE A 63 18.00 3.97 13.30
C ILE A 63 19.32 3.74 12.55
N GLU A 64 20.39 3.33 13.23
CA GLU A 64 21.70 3.08 12.60
C GLU A 64 21.64 1.93 11.54
N ASN A 65 20.65 1.05 11.64
CA ASN A 65 20.48 -0.09 10.75
C ASN A 65 19.43 0.14 9.64
N LEU A 66 18.71 1.28 9.66
CA LEU A 66 17.68 1.60 8.68
C LEU A 66 18.30 2.25 7.44
N SER A 67 18.19 1.57 6.31
CA SER A 67 18.74 2.06 5.03
C SER A 67 17.91 3.20 4.42
N TRP A 68 16.62 3.27 4.75
CA TRP A 68 15.64 4.21 4.20
C TRP A 68 15.23 5.30 5.18
N TYR A 69 15.89 5.38 6.35
CA TYR A 69 15.57 6.39 7.37
C TYR A 69 15.62 7.82 6.82
N ASN A 70 14.58 8.56 7.09
CA ASN A 70 14.48 9.99 6.76
C ASN A 70 13.46 10.68 7.66
N GLU A 71 13.42 12.01 7.63
CA GLU A 71 12.56 12.85 8.47
C GLU A 71 11.06 12.56 8.26
N GLU A 72 10.62 12.27 7.00
CA GLU A 72 9.23 11.89 6.72
C GLU A 72 8.86 10.57 7.42
N MET A 73 9.76 9.58 7.38
CA MET A 73 9.54 8.29 8.06
C MET A 73 9.46 8.49 9.58
N GLU A 74 10.29 9.36 10.15
CA GLU A 74 10.26 9.72 11.56
C GLU A 74 8.92 10.35 11.96
N ASP A 75 8.45 11.34 11.21
CA ASP A 75 7.15 11.99 11.44
C ASP A 75 5.99 10.99 11.36
N CYS A 76 6.04 10.06 10.40
CA CYS A 76 5.06 8.99 10.24
C CYS A 76 5.05 8.04 11.44
N ALA A 77 6.21 7.62 11.92
CA ALA A 77 6.34 6.70 13.05
C ALA A 77 5.90 7.36 14.37
N ALA A 78 6.26 8.63 14.59
CA ALA A 78 5.80 9.40 15.74
C ALA A 78 4.27 9.56 15.74
N GLY A 79 3.67 9.84 14.58
CA GLY A 79 2.22 9.93 14.41
C GLY A 79 1.51 8.60 14.70
N TYR A 80 2.07 7.47 14.24
CA TYR A 80 1.55 6.14 14.54
C TYR A 80 1.60 5.86 16.05
N ALA A 81 2.74 6.12 16.70
CA ALA A 81 2.89 5.92 18.13
C ALA A 81 1.88 6.76 18.95
N ALA A 82 1.64 8.01 18.55
CA ALA A 82 0.66 8.88 19.19
C ALA A 82 -0.77 8.31 19.03
N TYR A 83 -1.14 7.87 17.82
CA TYR A 83 -2.46 7.28 17.54
C TYR A 83 -2.71 6.03 18.40
N VAL A 84 -1.76 5.11 18.45
CA VAL A 84 -1.91 3.87 19.23
C VAL A 84 -1.92 4.16 20.73
N SER A 85 -1.13 5.13 21.19
CA SER A 85 -1.14 5.53 22.61
C SER A 85 -2.51 6.10 23.01
N GLU A 86 -3.15 6.89 22.14
CA GLU A 86 -4.51 7.40 22.37
C GLU A 86 -5.53 6.26 22.44
N LEU A 87 -5.42 5.25 21.57
CA LEU A 87 -6.30 4.06 21.62
C LEU A 87 -6.16 3.33 22.96
N LEU A 88 -4.93 3.15 23.45
CA LEU A 88 -4.69 2.49 24.73
C LEU A 88 -5.26 3.31 25.90
N GLU A 89 -5.10 4.64 25.90
CA GLU A 89 -5.68 5.50 26.92
C GLU A 89 -7.21 5.46 26.91
N ASN A 90 -7.82 5.38 25.73
CA ASN A 90 -9.28 5.21 25.61
C ASN A 90 -9.73 3.84 26.15
N ALA A 91 -8.97 2.78 25.87
CA ALA A 91 -9.25 1.43 26.41
C ALA A 91 -9.21 1.41 27.95
N LYS A 92 -8.26 2.12 28.58
CA LYS A 92 -8.13 2.25 30.05
C LYS A 92 -9.32 2.94 30.73
N GLN A 93 -10.13 3.69 29.97
CA GLN A 93 -11.34 4.31 30.53
C GLN A 93 -12.47 3.31 30.77
N ASN A 94 -12.47 2.19 30.02
CA ASN A 94 -13.54 1.21 30.01
C ASN A 94 -13.12 -0.17 30.56
N CYS A 95 -11.82 -0.45 30.63
CA CYS A 95 -11.25 -1.70 31.10
C CYS A 95 -10.13 -1.41 32.13
N ALA A 96 -10.12 -2.16 33.23
CA ALA A 96 -9.16 -1.94 34.31
C ALA A 96 -7.72 -2.38 33.94
N ASP A 97 -7.61 -3.36 33.07
CA ASP A 97 -6.37 -4.05 32.68
C ASP A 97 -6.24 -4.28 31.18
N PRO A 98 -6.39 -3.23 30.32
CA PRO A 98 -6.21 -3.42 28.90
C PRO A 98 -4.79 -3.82 28.56
N VAL A 99 -4.65 -4.72 27.58
CA VAL A 99 -3.34 -5.21 27.14
C VAL A 99 -3.02 -4.63 25.77
N ILE A 100 -1.77 -4.23 25.59
CA ILE A 100 -1.20 -3.87 24.29
C ILE A 100 -0.09 -4.85 23.91
N LEU A 101 -0.15 -5.33 22.67
CA LEU A 101 0.87 -6.21 22.09
C LEU A 101 1.37 -5.55 20.79
N ILE A 102 2.68 -5.54 20.62
CA ILE A 102 3.37 -4.90 19.49
C ILE A 102 4.14 -5.99 18.75
N GLU A 103 4.03 -6.01 17.40
CA GLU A 103 4.63 -7.04 16.54
C GLU A 103 4.25 -8.45 17.01
N GLN A 104 2.96 -8.61 17.30
CA GLN A 104 2.45 -9.86 17.87
C GLN A 104 2.19 -10.91 16.79
N ARG A 105 2.87 -12.05 16.91
CA ARG A 105 2.52 -13.22 16.12
C ARG A 105 1.16 -13.76 16.56
N VAL A 106 0.27 -13.91 15.58
CA VAL A 106 -1.07 -14.50 15.73
C VAL A 106 -1.20 -15.74 14.87
N ASP A 107 -1.88 -16.75 15.39
CA ASP A 107 -2.12 -18.02 14.72
C ASP A 107 -3.61 -18.11 14.38
N PHE A 108 -3.92 -18.23 13.10
CA PHE A 108 -5.27 -18.44 12.59
C PHE A 108 -5.42 -19.79 11.85
N SER A 109 -4.56 -20.75 12.20
CA SER A 109 -4.52 -22.09 11.58
C SER A 109 -5.81 -22.90 11.77
N ARG A 110 -6.63 -22.53 12.72
CA ARG A 110 -7.98 -23.07 12.86
C ARG A 110 -8.83 -22.90 11.60
N TRP A 111 -8.64 -21.79 10.88
CA TRP A 111 -9.41 -21.40 9.70
C TRP A 111 -8.63 -21.59 8.40
N VAL A 112 -7.32 -21.38 8.45
CA VAL A 112 -6.43 -21.37 7.30
C VAL A 112 -5.26 -22.31 7.58
N GLN A 113 -5.17 -23.42 6.90
CA GLN A 113 -4.12 -24.41 7.15
C GLN A 113 -2.72 -23.78 7.16
N ASP A 114 -1.95 -24.03 8.22
CA ASP A 114 -0.63 -23.46 8.50
C ASP A 114 -0.63 -21.91 8.49
N GLY A 115 -1.79 -21.30 8.77
CA GLY A 115 -1.99 -19.85 8.70
C GLY A 115 -1.48 -19.15 9.96
N PHE A 116 -0.59 -18.19 9.78
CA PHE A 116 -0.12 -17.27 10.82
C PHE A 116 0.32 -15.96 10.21
N GLY A 117 0.47 -14.96 11.06
CA GLY A 117 1.00 -13.65 10.68
C GLY A 117 1.50 -12.88 11.89
N THR A 118 2.03 -11.69 11.66
CA THR A 118 2.42 -10.75 12.70
C THR A 118 1.56 -9.50 12.54
N ALA A 119 0.82 -9.15 13.59
CA ALA A 119 0.04 -7.92 13.64
C ALA A 119 0.90 -6.82 14.27
N ASP A 120 0.96 -5.65 13.66
CA ASP A 120 1.81 -4.54 14.10
C ASP A 120 1.44 -4.08 15.51
N CYS A 121 0.13 -3.95 15.78
CA CYS A 121 -0.35 -3.65 17.13
C CYS A 121 -1.73 -4.24 17.38
N ILE A 122 -1.90 -4.79 18.59
CA ILE A 122 -3.17 -5.29 19.12
C ILE A 122 -3.42 -4.61 20.47
N VAL A 123 -4.59 -4.00 20.65
CA VAL A 123 -5.05 -3.47 21.94
C VAL A 123 -6.32 -4.21 22.33
N ILE A 124 -6.32 -4.84 23.51
CA ILE A 124 -7.39 -5.69 23.99
C ILE A 124 -7.95 -5.06 25.26
N ALA A 125 -9.26 -4.92 25.30
CA ALA A 125 -10.04 -4.49 26.45
C ALA A 125 -11.38 -5.23 26.46
N ASP A 126 -12.08 -5.21 27.58
CA ASP A 126 -13.46 -5.71 27.61
C ASP A 126 -14.33 -4.94 26.62
N GLY A 127 -15.12 -5.67 25.85
CA GLY A 127 -16.01 -5.17 24.79
C GLY A 127 -15.34 -5.06 23.43
N GLU A 128 -14.05 -4.70 23.30
CA GLU A 128 -13.45 -4.42 22.01
C GLU A 128 -11.99 -4.94 21.88
N LEU A 129 -11.74 -5.64 20.78
CA LEU A 129 -10.42 -5.99 20.29
C LEU A 129 -10.01 -5.02 19.18
N ASN A 130 -8.91 -4.29 19.33
CA ASN A 130 -8.40 -3.37 18.32
C ASN A 130 -7.17 -3.97 17.62
N ILE A 131 -7.21 -4.03 16.30
CA ILE A 131 -6.08 -4.38 15.43
C ILE A 131 -5.68 -3.13 14.66
N VAL A 132 -4.42 -2.71 14.77
CA VAL A 132 -3.87 -1.56 14.03
C VAL A 132 -2.73 -2.02 13.16
N ASP A 133 -2.82 -1.76 11.87
CA ASP A 133 -1.82 -2.11 10.86
C ASP A 133 -1.28 -0.84 10.21
N TYR A 134 0.02 -0.68 10.20
CA TYR A 134 0.72 0.46 9.62
C TYR A 134 1.03 0.21 8.14
N LYS A 135 0.75 1.18 7.30
CA LYS A 135 1.07 1.13 5.88
C LYS A 135 1.91 2.33 5.46
N HIS A 136 3.17 2.10 5.07
CA HIS A 136 4.10 3.16 4.67
C HIS A 136 3.93 3.60 3.22
N GLY A 137 3.36 2.75 2.36
CA GLY A 137 3.29 2.97 0.90
C GLY A 137 2.46 4.19 0.48
N LYS A 138 2.93 4.90 -0.57
CA LYS A 138 2.22 6.02 -1.22
C LYS A 138 1.34 5.58 -2.40
N GLY A 139 1.52 4.35 -2.89
CA GLY A 139 0.94 3.91 -4.17
C GLY A 139 -0.56 3.69 -4.10
N VAL A 140 -1.02 2.78 -3.26
CA VAL A 140 -2.42 2.38 -3.14
C VAL A 140 -2.95 2.82 -1.79
N GLU A 141 -4.16 3.40 -1.79
CA GLU A 141 -4.89 3.64 -0.55
C GLU A 141 -5.51 2.33 -0.08
N VAL A 142 -5.26 1.98 1.18
CA VAL A 142 -5.74 0.72 1.77
C VAL A 142 -6.93 0.99 2.67
N SER A 143 -8.03 0.26 2.45
CA SER A 143 -9.21 0.32 3.30
C SER A 143 -9.16 -0.76 4.38
N ALA A 144 -9.69 -0.46 5.56
CA ALA A 144 -9.95 -1.45 6.61
C ALA A 144 -11.28 -2.20 6.39
N VAL A 145 -12.18 -1.66 5.56
CA VAL A 145 -13.49 -2.26 5.28
C VAL A 145 -13.29 -3.52 4.44
N ASP A 146 -13.82 -4.64 4.90
CA ASP A 146 -13.73 -5.96 4.27
C ASP A 146 -12.27 -6.38 3.97
N ASN A 147 -11.33 -5.91 4.77
CA ASN A 147 -9.90 -6.19 4.59
C ASN A 147 -9.54 -7.56 5.18
N PRO A 148 -9.25 -8.58 4.35
CA PRO A 148 -9.05 -9.93 4.85
C PRO A 148 -7.74 -10.07 5.66
N GLN A 149 -6.72 -9.24 5.45
CA GLN A 149 -5.52 -9.22 6.29
C GLN A 149 -5.88 -8.87 7.74
N MET A 150 -6.66 -7.81 7.91
CA MET A 150 -7.10 -7.34 9.22
C MET A 150 -8.01 -8.35 9.90
N MET A 151 -8.94 -8.95 9.14
CA MET A 151 -9.85 -9.98 9.62
C MET A 151 -9.10 -11.24 10.07
N LEU A 152 -8.06 -11.67 9.37
CA LEU A 152 -7.21 -12.80 9.77
C LEU A 152 -6.43 -12.51 11.06
N TYR A 153 -5.88 -11.31 11.21
CA TYR A 153 -5.22 -10.92 12.46
C TYR A 153 -6.19 -10.90 13.62
N ALA A 154 -7.40 -10.41 13.40
CA ALA A 154 -8.46 -10.40 14.40
C ALA A 154 -8.87 -11.82 14.82
N LEU A 155 -9.03 -12.75 13.87
CA LEU A 155 -9.32 -14.15 14.16
C LEU A 155 -8.23 -14.80 15.01
N GLY A 156 -6.96 -14.58 14.64
CA GLY A 156 -5.83 -15.11 15.42
C GLY A 156 -5.70 -14.50 16.80
N ALA A 157 -6.06 -13.24 16.98
CA ALA A 157 -6.10 -12.58 18.29
C ALA A 157 -7.26 -13.13 19.15
N LEU A 158 -8.44 -13.32 18.56
CA LEU A 158 -9.59 -13.93 19.27
C LEU A 158 -9.27 -15.33 19.79
N GLU A 159 -8.56 -16.18 19.03
CA GLU A 159 -8.16 -17.52 19.50
C GLU A 159 -7.31 -17.47 20.79
N ILE A 160 -6.59 -16.37 21.02
CA ILE A 160 -5.76 -16.21 22.22
C ILE A 160 -6.55 -15.59 23.38
N PHE A 161 -7.42 -14.61 23.09
CA PHE A 161 -7.91 -13.68 24.11
C PHE A 161 -9.42 -13.76 24.40
N ASP A 162 -10.24 -14.36 23.53
CA ASP A 162 -11.69 -14.43 23.70
C ASP A 162 -12.13 -15.22 24.96
N GLY A 163 -11.26 -16.06 25.51
CA GLY A 163 -11.50 -16.75 26.79
C GLY A 163 -11.01 -16.00 28.04
N ILE A 164 -10.36 -14.83 27.85
CA ILE A 164 -9.74 -14.03 28.92
C ILE A 164 -10.47 -12.69 29.06
N TYR A 165 -10.82 -12.07 27.93
CA TYR A 165 -11.56 -10.82 27.83
C TYR A 165 -12.96 -11.09 27.25
N ASP A 166 -13.94 -10.31 27.69
CA ASP A 166 -15.30 -10.36 27.12
C ASP A 166 -15.34 -9.47 25.86
N ILE A 167 -15.06 -10.09 24.69
CA ILE A 167 -14.93 -9.37 23.41
C ILE A 167 -16.22 -9.52 22.61
N ASP A 168 -16.89 -8.40 22.36
CA ASP A 168 -18.12 -8.32 21.54
C ASP A 168 -17.86 -7.86 20.11
N SER A 169 -16.84 -7.02 19.93
CA SER A 169 -16.52 -6.38 18.65
C SER A 169 -15.03 -6.32 18.37
N VAL A 170 -14.70 -6.24 17.08
CA VAL A 170 -13.36 -6.06 16.58
C VAL A 170 -13.28 -4.75 15.80
N ARG A 171 -12.38 -3.87 16.22
CA ARG A 171 -12.03 -2.65 15.49
C ARG A 171 -10.73 -2.90 14.72
N MET A 172 -10.79 -2.70 13.43
CA MET A 172 -9.66 -2.86 12.51
C MET A 172 -9.30 -1.50 11.94
N THR A 173 -8.03 -1.10 12.08
CA THR A 173 -7.54 0.20 11.63
C THR A 173 -6.35 0.03 10.71
N ILE A 174 -6.43 0.62 9.53
CA ILE A 174 -5.28 0.86 8.64
C ILE A 174 -4.79 2.30 8.89
N TYR A 175 -3.56 2.43 9.36
CA TYR A 175 -2.90 3.71 9.56
C TYR A 175 -1.89 3.95 8.43
N GLN A 176 -2.23 4.82 7.47
CA GLN A 176 -1.43 5.10 6.26
C GLN A 176 -1.13 6.60 6.15
N PRO A 177 -0.15 7.13 6.92
CA PRO A 177 0.05 8.57 7.09
C PRO A 177 0.48 9.28 5.82
N ARG A 178 1.28 8.66 4.96
CA ARG A 178 1.76 9.25 3.70
C ARG A 178 0.64 9.50 2.67
N LYS A 179 -0.56 8.98 2.93
CA LYS A 179 -1.79 9.25 2.15
C LYS A 179 -2.83 10.04 2.97
N SER A 180 -2.49 10.45 4.18
CA SER A 180 -3.44 11.05 5.14
C SER A 180 -4.68 10.17 5.34
N ASN A 181 -4.48 8.85 5.29
CA ASN A 181 -5.53 7.85 5.39
C ASN A 181 -5.49 7.14 6.74
N ILE A 182 -6.57 7.24 7.50
CA ILE A 182 -6.85 6.42 8.67
C ILE A 182 -8.21 5.77 8.39
N SER A 183 -8.17 4.53 7.93
CA SER A 183 -9.38 3.76 7.61
C SER A 183 -9.73 2.85 8.78
N VAL A 184 -10.97 2.91 9.24
CA VAL A 184 -11.46 2.15 10.38
C VAL A 184 -12.68 1.34 9.97
N CYS A 185 -12.72 0.07 10.37
CA CYS A 185 -13.87 -0.80 10.26
C CYS A 185 -14.13 -1.45 11.62
N VAL A 186 -15.38 -1.43 12.08
CA VAL A 186 -15.81 -2.14 13.29
C VAL A 186 -16.79 -3.22 12.89
N MET A 187 -16.51 -4.43 13.35
CA MET A 187 -17.32 -5.62 13.06
C MET A 187 -17.65 -6.34 14.37
N GLY A 188 -18.86 -6.83 14.51
CA GLY A 188 -19.21 -7.73 15.63
C GLY A 188 -18.43 -9.04 15.52
N LYS A 189 -18.01 -9.59 16.67
CA LYS A 189 -17.31 -10.88 16.75
C LYS A 189 -18.04 -11.98 15.97
N ASP A 190 -19.35 -12.09 16.16
CA ASP A 190 -20.16 -13.11 15.49
C ASP A 190 -20.10 -12.99 13.96
N GLY A 191 -20.15 -11.78 13.42
CA GLY A 191 -20.02 -11.53 11.97
C GLY A 191 -18.65 -11.95 11.43
N LEU A 192 -17.58 -11.70 12.19
CA LEU A 192 -16.23 -12.14 11.81
C LEU A 192 -16.13 -13.67 11.81
N LEU A 193 -16.69 -14.34 12.82
CA LEU A 193 -16.71 -15.81 12.90
C LEU A 193 -17.58 -16.44 11.81
N GLU A 194 -18.70 -15.81 11.48
CA GLU A 194 -19.58 -16.23 10.37
C GLU A 194 -18.85 -16.16 9.03
N TRP A 195 -18.14 -15.05 8.75
CA TRP A 195 -17.29 -14.93 7.56
C TRP A 195 -16.22 -16.03 7.52
N ALA A 196 -15.56 -16.29 8.66
CA ALA A 196 -14.52 -17.31 8.74
C ALA A 196 -15.05 -18.72 8.43
N GLN A 197 -16.26 -19.05 8.89
CA GLN A 197 -16.90 -20.35 8.65
C GLN A 197 -17.43 -20.51 7.23
N ASN A 198 -18.11 -19.48 6.72
CA ASN A 198 -18.89 -19.60 5.49
C ASN A 198 -18.09 -19.30 4.23
N ASP A 199 -17.07 -18.42 4.31
CA ASP A 199 -16.29 -17.99 3.15
C ASP A 199 -14.80 -18.35 3.27
N LEU A 200 -14.12 -17.93 4.34
CA LEU A 200 -12.68 -18.07 4.51
C LEU A 200 -12.21 -19.52 4.44
N THR A 201 -12.79 -20.41 5.24
CA THR A 201 -12.31 -21.79 5.39
C THR A 201 -12.34 -22.56 4.08
N TYR A 202 -13.40 -22.39 3.29
CA TYR A 202 -13.53 -23.04 1.99
C TYR A 202 -12.50 -22.50 0.99
N LYS A 203 -12.38 -21.18 0.87
CA LYS A 203 -11.41 -20.55 -0.04
C LYS A 203 -9.95 -20.82 0.35
N ALA A 204 -9.66 -20.80 1.65
CA ALA A 204 -8.34 -21.14 2.17
C ALA A 204 -7.94 -22.57 1.85
N LYS A 205 -8.87 -23.53 1.96
CA LYS A 205 -8.64 -24.92 1.56
C LYS A 205 -8.32 -25.02 0.07
N LEU A 206 -9.13 -24.40 -0.79
CA LEU A 206 -8.86 -24.37 -2.24
C LEU A 206 -7.48 -23.78 -2.54
N ALA A 207 -7.15 -22.64 -1.91
CA ALA A 207 -5.89 -21.97 -2.12
C ALA A 207 -4.69 -22.82 -1.63
N TYR A 208 -4.82 -23.49 -0.49
CA TYR A 208 -3.79 -24.37 0.05
C TYR A 208 -3.53 -25.59 -0.85
N GLU A 209 -4.58 -26.16 -1.42
CA GLU A 209 -4.52 -27.29 -2.36
C GLU A 209 -4.11 -26.86 -3.79
N GLY A 210 -4.11 -25.54 -4.08
CA GLY A 210 -3.87 -25.00 -5.42
C GLY A 210 -5.04 -25.24 -6.38
N GLY A 211 -6.23 -25.46 -5.83
CA GLY A 211 -7.48 -25.69 -6.57
C GLY A 211 -8.24 -24.40 -6.88
N GLY A 212 -9.40 -24.55 -7.53
CA GLY A 212 -10.26 -23.46 -7.96
C GLY A 212 -9.84 -22.84 -9.28
N ASP A 213 -10.53 -21.75 -9.68
CA ASP A 213 -10.31 -21.06 -10.93
C ASP A 213 -9.40 -19.84 -10.75
N PHE A 214 -8.67 -19.49 -11.81
CA PHE A 214 -7.95 -18.24 -11.86
C PHE A 214 -8.93 -17.09 -12.09
N HIS A 215 -8.71 -15.98 -11.38
CA HIS A 215 -9.52 -14.78 -11.52
C HIS A 215 -8.62 -13.54 -11.61
N CYS A 216 -8.86 -12.72 -12.64
CA CYS A 216 -8.19 -11.44 -12.81
C CYS A 216 -8.89 -10.34 -11.98
N GLY A 217 -8.10 -9.51 -11.29
CA GLY A 217 -8.58 -8.38 -10.52
C GLY A 217 -7.43 -7.53 -9.97
N GLU A 218 -7.74 -6.60 -9.07
CA GLU A 218 -6.75 -5.68 -8.49
C GLU A 218 -5.64 -6.42 -7.70
N TRP A 219 -5.96 -7.55 -7.12
CA TRP A 219 -5.00 -8.44 -6.44
C TRP A 219 -3.89 -8.96 -7.36
N CYS A 220 -4.07 -8.93 -8.71
CA CYS A 220 -3.03 -9.32 -9.66
C CYS A 220 -1.81 -8.41 -9.60
N ARG A 221 -1.92 -7.17 -9.12
CA ARG A 221 -0.80 -6.24 -8.94
C ARG A 221 0.33 -6.85 -8.11
N PHE A 222 -0.03 -7.60 -7.06
CA PHE A 222 0.90 -8.22 -6.12
C PHE A 222 1.18 -9.69 -6.43
N CYS A 223 0.68 -10.22 -7.54
CA CYS A 223 0.91 -11.60 -7.95
C CYS A 223 2.29 -11.74 -8.60
N LYS A 224 3.10 -12.70 -8.14
CA LYS A 224 4.43 -12.95 -8.72
C LYS A 224 4.36 -13.43 -10.17
N ALA A 225 3.27 -14.12 -10.57
CA ALA A 225 3.03 -14.61 -11.92
C ALA A 225 2.31 -13.58 -12.82
N LYS A 226 2.17 -12.33 -12.40
CA LYS A 226 1.33 -11.30 -13.04
C LYS A 226 1.65 -11.03 -14.52
N ALA A 227 2.90 -11.22 -14.95
CA ALA A 227 3.32 -11.00 -16.32
C ALA A 227 3.00 -12.17 -17.26
N GLU A 228 2.93 -13.39 -16.71
CA GLU A 228 2.79 -14.64 -17.47
C GLU A 228 1.40 -15.26 -17.34
N CYS A 229 0.56 -14.72 -16.46
CA CYS A 229 -0.77 -15.25 -16.18
C CYS A 229 -1.69 -15.13 -17.40
N ARG A 230 -2.16 -16.28 -17.89
CA ARG A 230 -3.05 -16.36 -19.07
C ARG A 230 -4.40 -15.69 -18.78
N GLU A 231 -5.01 -15.96 -17.64
CA GLU A 231 -6.28 -15.34 -17.23
C GLU A 231 -6.18 -13.81 -17.24
N ARG A 232 -5.07 -13.25 -16.68
CA ARG A 232 -4.84 -11.80 -16.70
C ARG A 232 -4.65 -11.27 -18.13
N ALA A 233 -3.97 -12.04 -18.99
CA ALA A 233 -3.78 -11.67 -20.39
C ALA A 233 -5.12 -11.67 -21.13
N GLU A 234 -5.95 -12.69 -20.97
CA GLU A 234 -7.27 -12.81 -21.61
C GLU A 234 -8.20 -11.66 -21.15
N ALA A 235 -8.24 -11.39 -19.84
CA ALA A 235 -9.04 -10.29 -19.30
C ALA A 235 -8.65 -8.91 -19.87
N ASN A 236 -7.34 -8.65 -20.01
CA ASN A 236 -6.85 -7.38 -20.56
C ASN A 236 -7.04 -7.30 -22.09
N LEU A 237 -6.82 -8.40 -22.81
CA LEU A 237 -6.99 -8.43 -24.25
C LEU A 237 -8.47 -8.44 -24.70
N ALA A 238 -9.40 -8.71 -23.78
CA ALA A 238 -10.82 -8.63 -24.06
C ALA A 238 -11.27 -7.22 -24.54
N LEU A 239 -10.51 -6.18 -24.20
CA LEU A 239 -10.73 -4.82 -24.75
C LEU A 239 -10.55 -4.75 -26.28
N ALA A 240 -9.76 -5.66 -26.88
CA ALA A 240 -9.57 -5.71 -28.31
C ALA A 240 -10.85 -6.01 -29.11
N ARG A 241 -11.93 -6.47 -28.44
CA ARG A 241 -13.24 -6.69 -29.08
C ARG A 241 -13.78 -5.44 -29.77
N TYR A 242 -13.54 -4.26 -29.20
CA TYR A 242 -14.01 -2.99 -29.75
C TYR A 242 -13.38 -2.63 -31.10
N ASP A 243 -12.24 -3.24 -31.46
CA ASP A 243 -11.59 -3.05 -32.75
C ASP A 243 -12.38 -3.69 -33.94
N PHE A 244 -13.33 -4.57 -33.64
CA PHE A 244 -14.08 -5.35 -34.63
C PHE A 244 -15.59 -5.07 -34.61
N GLU A 245 -16.05 -4.11 -33.81
CA GLU A 245 -17.47 -3.76 -33.71
C GLU A 245 -17.83 -2.59 -34.65
N GLU A 246 -19.06 -2.60 -35.16
CA GLU A 246 -19.66 -1.54 -35.99
C GLU A 246 -20.62 -0.69 -35.14
N PRO A 247 -20.65 0.65 -35.28
CA PRO A 247 -19.96 1.48 -36.31
C PRO A 247 -18.46 1.69 -35.95
N PRO A 248 -17.64 2.22 -36.88
CA PRO A 248 -16.17 2.34 -36.71
C PRO A 248 -15.73 3.39 -35.69
N LEU A 249 -16.65 4.06 -35.03
CA LEU A 249 -16.38 5.02 -33.93
C LEU A 249 -17.04 4.53 -32.65
N LEU A 250 -16.29 4.60 -31.55
CA LEU A 250 -16.78 4.26 -30.23
C LEU A 250 -17.88 5.23 -29.78
N THR A 251 -18.88 4.69 -29.10
CA THR A 251 -19.86 5.49 -28.35
C THR A 251 -19.29 5.99 -27.04
N ASP A 252 -19.95 6.95 -26.40
CA ASP A 252 -19.54 7.48 -25.08
C ASP A 252 -19.62 6.38 -24.01
N GLU A 253 -20.56 5.45 -24.10
CA GLU A 253 -20.72 4.31 -23.20
C GLU A 253 -19.56 3.31 -23.34
N GLU A 254 -19.13 3.02 -24.57
CA GLU A 254 -17.97 2.16 -24.85
C GLU A 254 -16.68 2.81 -24.36
N ILE A 255 -16.52 4.12 -24.53
CA ILE A 255 -15.39 4.88 -23.98
C ILE A 255 -15.39 4.80 -22.45
N ALA A 256 -16.54 4.90 -21.80
CA ALA A 256 -16.64 4.77 -20.34
C ALA A 256 -16.23 3.36 -19.87
N ASP A 257 -16.65 2.28 -20.55
CA ASP A 257 -16.23 0.90 -20.24
C ASP A 257 -14.71 0.69 -20.44
N ILE A 258 -14.13 1.31 -21.46
CA ILE A 258 -12.68 1.28 -21.70
C ILE A 258 -11.94 2.03 -20.61
N LEU A 259 -12.42 3.20 -20.18
CA LEU A 259 -11.78 4.00 -19.12
C LEU A 259 -11.69 3.24 -17.78
N ASP A 260 -12.66 2.38 -17.49
CA ASP A 260 -12.62 1.54 -16.29
C ASP A 260 -11.53 0.46 -16.32
N LYS A 261 -11.06 0.08 -17.51
CA LYS A 261 -10.16 -1.06 -17.74
C LYS A 261 -8.77 -0.67 -18.24
N VAL A 262 -8.61 0.52 -18.82
CA VAL A 262 -7.38 0.92 -19.51
C VAL A 262 -6.16 1.01 -18.60
N ASP A 263 -6.36 1.36 -17.32
CA ASP A 263 -5.28 1.42 -16.34
C ASP A 263 -4.73 0.02 -16.04
N ALA A 264 -5.62 -0.99 -15.92
CA ALA A 264 -5.23 -2.38 -15.72
C ALA A 264 -4.48 -2.93 -16.95
N LEU A 265 -4.92 -2.62 -18.16
CA LEU A 265 -4.23 -2.97 -19.41
C LEU A 265 -2.84 -2.31 -19.48
N THR A 266 -2.72 -1.04 -19.14
CA THR A 266 -1.45 -0.30 -19.14
C THR A 266 -0.47 -0.89 -18.14
N ALA A 267 -0.94 -1.21 -16.93
CA ALA A 267 -0.14 -1.85 -15.89
C ALA A 267 0.32 -3.26 -16.32
N TRP A 268 -0.57 -4.05 -16.91
CA TRP A 268 -0.21 -5.37 -17.43
C TRP A 268 0.83 -5.28 -18.56
N ALA A 269 0.68 -4.35 -19.49
CA ALA A 269 1.65 -4.15 -20.56
C ALA A 269 3.04 -3.75 -20.04
N ALA A 270 3.10 -2.96 -18.96
CA ALA A 270 4.36 -2.62 -18.27
C ALA A 270 4.98 -3.86 -17.60
N ASP A 271 4.18 -4.66 -16.89
CA ASP A 271 4.64 -5.90 -16.25
C ASP A 271 5.23 -6.89 -17.26
N VAL A 272 4.60 -7.07 -18.42
CA VAL A 272 5.10 -7.94 -19.49
C VAL A 272 6.45 -7.45 -20.04
N LYS A 273 6.58 -6.12 -20.26
CA LYS A 273 7.85 -5.54 -20.76
C LYS A 273 8.97 -5.69 -19.76
N GLU A 274 8.70 -5.44 -18.48
CA GLU A 274 9.68 -5.59 -17.41
C GLU A 274 10.12 -7.04 -17.26
N TYR A 275 9.19 -7.98 -17.23
CA TYR A 275 9.46 -9.41 -17.19
C TYR A 275 10.34 -9.85 -18.37
N ALA A 276 9.94 -9.47 -19.60
CA ALA A 276 10.69 -9.84 -20.81
C ALA A 276 12.14 -9.28 -20.78
N LEU A 277 12.32 -8.05 -20.30
CA LEU A 277 13.65 -7.45 -20.12
C LEU A 277 14.49 -8.25 -19.11
N GLN A 278 13.93 -8.57 -17.95
CA GLN A 278 14.63 -9.33 -16.91
C GLN A 278 15.01 -10.73 -17.40
N GLN A 279 14.11 -11.42 -18.10
CA GLN A 279 14.37 -12.73 -18.67
C GLN A 279 15.44 -12.65 -19.77
N ALA A 280 15.39 -11.64 -20.63
CA ALA A 280 16.40 -11.45 -21.67
C ALA A 280 17.81 -11.17 -21.08
N VAL A 281 17.90 -10.36 -20.02
CA VAL A 281 19.15 -10.13 -19.27
C VAL A 281 19.67 -11.42 -18.65
N SER A 282 18.78 -12.32 -18.23
CA SER A 282 19.12 -13.65 -17.69
C SER A 282 19.44 -14.68 -18.78
N GLY A 283 19.37 -14.30 -20.07
CA GLY A 283 19.76 -15.16 -21.20
C GLY A 283 18.60 -15.78 -21.98
N THR A 284 17.34 -15.50 -21.65
CA THR A 284 16.18 -15.99 -22.40
C THR A 284 16.06 -15.22 -23.72
N ALA A 285 15.94 -15.94 -24.84
CA ALA A 285 15.73 -15.34 -26.16
C ALA A 285 14.24 -15.21 -26.48
N PHE A 286 13.81 -14.01 -26.85
CA PHE A 286 12.45 -13.76 -27.36
C PHE A 286 12.53 -13.55 -28.88
N PRO A 287 11.78 -14.32 -29.68
CA PRO A 287 11.77 -14.17 -31.15
C PRO A 287 11.42 -12.74 -31.56
N GLY A 288 12.25 -12.15 -32.42
CA GLY A 288 12.08 -10.77 -32.91
C GLY A 288 12.58 -9.67 -31.95
N TRP A 289 13.14 -10.00 -30.78
CA TRP A 289 13.63 -9.03 -29.80
C TRP A 289 15.12 -9.27 -29.50
N LYS A 290 15.85 -8.19 -29.16
CA LYS A 290 17.25 -8.25 -28.75
C LYS A 290 17.55 -7.20 -27.66
N LEU A 291 18.50 -7.50 -26.81
CA LEU A 291 19.07 -6.51 -25.90
C LEU A 291 19.99 -5.55 -26.65
N VAL A 292 19.90 -4.30 -26.31
CA VAL A 292 20.82 -3.24 -26.76
C VAL A 292 21.18 -2.37 -25.56
N GLU A 293 22.31 -1.66 -25.67
CA GLU A 293 22.65 -0.65 -24.68
C GLU A 293 21.65 0.52 -24.73
N GLY A 294 21.11 0.85 -23.56
CA GLY A 294 20.17 1.96 -23.41
C GLY A 294 20.87 3.33 -23.62
N ARG A 295 20.10 4.35 -23.92
CA ARG A 295 20.64 5.73 -23.95
C ARG A 295 21.10 6.12 -22.55
N SER A 296 22.36 6.57 -22.44
CA SER A 296 22.91 7.13 -21.21
C SER A 296 23.13 8.63 -21.39
N ASN A 297 22.85 9.38 -20.33
CA ASN A 297 23.18 10.80 -20.27
C ASN A 297 24.58 10.99 -19.68
N ARG A 298 25.31 12.00 -20.18
CA ARG A 298 26.57 12.40 -19.58
C ARG A 298 26.33 12.89 -18.16
N LYS A 299 27.15 12.46 -17.22
CA LYS A 299 27.14 12.93 -15.83
C LYS A 299 28.54 13.33 -15.39
N TYR A 300 28.63 14.25 -14.47
CA TYR A 300 29.90 14.57 -13.84
C TYR A 300 30.39 13.41 -12.99
N THR A 301 31.67 13.12 -13.02
CA THR A 301 32.31 12.11 -12.17
C THR A 301 32.46 12.62 -10.73
N SER A 302 32.64 13.94 -10.56
CA SER A 302 32.74 14.64 -9.29
C SER A 302 32.29 16.09 -9.48
N GLU A 303 31.20 16.48 -8.84
CA GLU A 303 30.71 17.88 -8.88
C GLU A 303 31.75 18.86 -8.29
N ALA A 304 32.42 18.48 -7.20
CA ALA A 304 33.45 19.27 -6.58
C ALA A 304 34.65 19.54 -7.50
N ALA A 305 35.09 18.50 -8.24
CA ALA A 305 36.20 18.66 -9.20
C ALA A 305 35.81 19.53 -10.40
N VAL A 306 34.59 19.43 -10.87
CA VAL A 306 34.04 20.28 -11.94
C VAL A 306 33.92 21.72 -11.47
N ALA A 307 33.40 21.96 -10.26
CA ALA A 307 33.33 23.30 -9.70
C ALA A 307 34.71 23.95 -9.59
N ALA A 308 35.70 23.24 -9.03
CA ALA A 308 37.06 23.76 -8.92
C ALA A 308 37.71 24.06 -10.28
N ALA A 309 37.48 23.22 -11.29
CA ALA A 309 37.99 23.42 -12.63
C ALA A 309 37.39 24.67 -13.31
N VAL A 310 36.08 24.89 -13.14
CA VAL A 310 35.34 26.02 -13.71
C VAL A 310 35.74 27.34 -13.02
N GLU A 311 35.84 27.33 -11.67
CA GLU A 311 36.30 28.47 -10.87
C GLU A 311 37.75 28.82 -11.18
N GLY A 312 38.62 27.83 -11.35
CA GLY A 312 40.01 28.03 -11.75
C GLY A 312 40.14 28.64 -13.15
N ALA A 313 39.14 28.47 -14.01
CA ALA A 313 39.04 29.10 -15.32
C ALA A 313 38.40 30.52 -15.28
N GLY A 314 38.03 31.00 -14.10
CA GLY A 314 37.45 32.35 -13.89
C GLY A 314 35.93 32.43 -14.10
N PHE A 315 35.21 31.31 -14.13
CA PHE A 315 33.77 31.27 -14.29
C PHE A 315 33.07 30.82 -12.99
N ASN A 316 31.81 31.21 -12.82
CA ASN A 316 31.00 30.75 -11.73
C ASN A 316 30.20 29.50 -12.14
N PRO A 317 30.42 28.32 -11.53
CA PRO A 317 29.70 27.06 -11.86
C PRO A 317 28.30 26.98 -11.25
N TYR A 318 27.93 27.94 -10.39
CA TYR A 318 26.69 27.87 -9.62
C TYR A 318 25.63 28.83 -10.13
N GLU A 319 24.38 28.33 -10.21
CA GLU A 319 23.18 29.13 -10.41
C GLU A 319 22.49 29.38 -9.07
N LYS A 320 22.18 30.65 -8.76
CA LYS A 320 21.34 30.94 -7.59
C LYS A 320 19.88 30.76 -7.95
N LYS A 321 19.23 29.75 -7.34
CA LYS A 321 17.82 29.50 -7.51
C LYS A 321 17.08 29.69 -6.17
N LEU A 322 15.93 30.38 -6.23
CA LEU A 322 15.06 30.50 -5.05
C LEU A 322 14.58 29.13 -4.63
N LEU A 323 14.61 28.88 -3.32
CA LEU A 323 14.07 27.64 -2.77
C LEU A 323 12.58 27.51 -3.11
N GLY A 324 12.13 26.31 -3.45
CA GLY A 324 10.71 26.02 -3.62
C GLY A 324 9.96 26.10 -2.28
N ILE A 325 8.64 26.18 -2.33
CA ILE A 325 7.74 26.38 -1.17
C ILE A 325 8.06 25.41 -0.02
N THR A 326 8.18 24.14 -0.30
CA THR A 326 8.46 23.10 0.72
C THR A 326 9.83 23.30 1.39
N ALA A 327 10.89 23.57 0.60
CA ALA A 327 12.22 23.80 1.14
C ALA A 327 12.29 25.12 1.93
N MET A 328 11.56 26.15 1.50
CA MET A 328 11.45 27.42 2.19
C MET A 328 10.70 27.28 3.52
N GLN A 329 9.63 26.46 3.56
CA GLN A 329 8.90 26.15 4.78
C GLN A 329 9.74 25.36 5.79
N LYS A 330 10.59 24.44 5.32
CA LYS A 330 11.57 23.75 6.17
C LYS A 330 12.62 24.72 6.74
N LEU A 331 13.10 25.65 5.93
CA LEU A 331 14.10 26.64 6.35
C LEU A 331 13.57 27.61 7.42
N LEU A 332 12.35 28.09 7.27
CA LEU A 332 11.75 29.11 8.14
C LEU A 332 10.97 28.55 9.32
N GLY A 333 10.54 27.28 9.25
CA GLY A 333 9.51 26.71 10.10
C GLY A 333 8.11 27.22 9.74
N LYS A 334 7.06 26.45 10.09
CA LYS A 334 5.67 26.69 9.64
C LYS A 334 5.15 28.08 10.00
N SER A 335 5.29 28.51 11.27
CA SER A 335 4.77 29.80 11.74
C SER A 335 5.41 30.98 11.03
N ARG A 336 6.75 30.99 10.90
CA ARG A 336 7.48 32.07 10.29
C ARG A 336 7.32 32.10 8.77
N PHE A 337 7.14 30.92 8.17
CA PHE A 337 6.82 30.80 6.75
C PHE A 337 5.46 31.44 6.43
N GLU A 338 4.42 31.14 7.22
CA GLU A 338 3.10 31.74 7.06
C GLU A 338 3.12 33.25 7.28
N GLU A 339 3.80 33.72 8.35
CA GLU A 339 3.92 35.14 8.66
C GLU A 339 4.58 35.96 7.53
N LEU A 340 5.67 35.44 6.94
CA LEU A 340 6.46 36.17 5.95
C LEU A 340 5.98 35.98 4.52
N LEU A 341 5.45 34.81 4.18
CA LEU A 341 5.24 34.41 2.79
C LEU A 341 3.77 34.19 2.40
N ALA A 342 2.82 34.17 3.34
CA ALA A 342 1.41 34.02 3.00
C ALA A 342 0.90 35.00 1.92
N PRO A 343 1.32 36.30 1.92
CA PRO A 343 0.87 37.24 0.88
C PRO A 343 1.43 36.95 -0.53
N TYR A 344 2.46 36.12 -0.62
CA TYR A 344 3.17 35.79 -1.86
C TYR A 344 2.88 34.37 -2.36
N ILE A 345 1.98 33.63 -1.70
CA ILE A 345 1.62 32.25 -2.05
C ILE A 345 0.15 32.22 -2.44
N GLU A 346 -0.08 31.73 -3.64
CA GLU A 346 -1.42 31.42 -4.14
C GLU A 346 -1.54 29.93 -4.47
N LYS A 347 -2.73 29.40 -4.30
CA LYS A 347 -3.10 28.06 -4.77
C LYS A 347 -4.03 28.22 -5.96
N PRO A 348 -3.50 28.22 -7.19
CA PRO A 348 -4.34 28.35 -8.38
C PRO A 348 -5.29 27.17 -8.49
N GLN A 349 -6.40 27.39 -9.18
CA GLN A 349 -7.34 26.32 -9.48
C GLN A 349 -6.64 25.21 -10.27
N GLY A 350 -6.81 23.95 -9.81
CA GLY A 350 -6.27 22.78 -10.49
C GLY A 350 -6.87 22.61 -11.90
N ARG A 351 -6.18 21.89 -12.77
CA ARG A 351 -6.73 21.53 -14.08
C ARG A 351 -7.86 20.51 -13.92
N PRO A 352 -8.88 20.49 -14.82
CA PRO A 352 -9.89 19.45 -14.83
C PRO A 352 -9.23 18.07 -14.92
N THR A 353 -9.73 17.13 -14.15
CA THR A 353 -9.27 15.74 -14.14
C THR A 353 -10.49 14.84 -14.17
N LEU A 354 -10.54 13.92 -15.13
CA LEU A 354 -11.59 12.93 -15.19
C LEU A 354 -11.35 11.84 -14.17
N VAL A 355 -12.34 11.59 -13.32
CA VAL A 355 -12.31 10.58 -12.25
C VAL A 355 -13.63 9.84 -12.21
N ARG A 356 -13.69 8.71 -11.50
CA ARG A 356 -14.93 7.96 -11.30
C ARG A 356 -15.95 8.82 -10.55
N SER A 357 -17.24 8.60 -10.80
CA SER A 357 -18.35 9.30 -10.14
C SER A 357 -18.36 9.10 -8.60
N SER A 358 -17.71 8.05 -8.11
CA SER A 358 -17.53 7.77 -6.67
C SER A 358 -16.47 8.62 -5.99
N ASP A 359 -15.67 9.41 -6.71
CA ASP A 359 -14.66 10.31 -6.14
C ASP A 359 -15.34 11.36 -5.26
N LYS A 360 -14.79 11.61 -4.08
CA LYS A 360 -15.38 12.50 -3.05
C LYS A 360 -15.23 14.00 -3.35
N ARG A 361 -14.43 14.36 -4.37
CA ARG A 361 -14.22 15.76 -4.75
C ARG A 361 -15.49 16.30 -5.42
N PRO A 362 -15.81 17.60 -5.23
CA PRO A 362 -16.92 18.20 -5.93
C PRO A 362 -16.72 18.16 -7.44
N GLU A 363 -17.81 17.98 -8.17
CA GLU A 363 -17.81 17.99 -9.63
C GLU A 363 -17.28 19.31 -10.18
N TRP A 364 -16.52 19.24 -11.26
CA TRP A 364 -16.00 20.45 -11.92
C TRP A 364 -17.16 21.23 -12.52
N ASN A 365 -17.32 22.48 -12.07
CA ASN A 365 -18.37 23.33 -12.62
C ASN A 365 -18.05 23.70 -14.07
N THR A 366 -18.83 23.18 -14.99
CA THR A 366 -18.76 23.53 -16.43
C THR A 366 -19.81 24.61 -16.70
N ALA A 367 -19.58 25.50 -17.67
CA ALA A 367 -20.55 26.51 -18.08
C ALA A 367 -21.96 25.94 -18.42
N LYS A 368 -22.07 24.63 -18.61
CA LYS A 368 -23.32 23.91 -18.82
C LYS A 368 -24.19 23.85 -17.55
N ASN A 369 -23.57 23.83 -16.36
CA ASN A 369 -24.28 23.82 -15.09
C ASN A 369 -24.79 25.22 -14.72
N ASP A 370 -24.07 26.28 -15.11
CA ASP A 370 -24.49 27.66 -14.86
C ASP A 370 -25.82 28.01 -15.60
N PHE A 371 -26.08 27.35 -16.74
CA PHE A 371 -27.33 27.52 -17.49
C PHE A 371 -28.50 26.65 -17.03
N MET A 372 -28.27 25.62 -16.18
CA MET A 372 -29.33 24.77 -15.64
C MET A 372 -29.92 25.32 -14.31
N GLU A 373 -29.19 26.18 -13.60
CA GLU A 373 -29.67 26.82 -12.38
C GLU A 373 -30.54 28.04 -12.66
N GLU A 374 -30.64 28.55 -13.90
CA GLU A 374 -31.46 29.68 -14.30
C GLU A 374 -32.80 29.27 -14.96
N MET A 375 -33.13 27.99 -15.04
CA MET A 375 -34.43 27.49 -15.54
C MET A 375 -35.26 26.85 -14.42
#